data_dff45ee1d3e308b939ee8fe38443420c
#
_entry.id   dff45ee1d3e308b939ee8fe38443420c
#
_cell.length_a   1.000
_cell.length_b   1.000
_cell.length_c   1.000
_cell.angle_alpha   90.00
_cell.angle_beta   90.00
_cell.angle_gamma   90.00
#
_symmetry.space_group_name_H-M   'P 1'
#
loop_
_entity.id
_entity.type
_entity.pdbx_description
1 polymer ?
#
loop_
_entity_poly.entity_id
_entity_poly.type
_entity_poly.pdbx_seq_one_letter_code
_entity_poly.pdbx_strand_id
1 'polypeptide(L)'
;MSPQFWQRRCPVVTLPVEYNEQGIVDNLTENNATRVWTSRRTWEDEQLYLVHDQGTGLPTTLVVKKFQSVNPALQVHDSVKYRCNSEMFLLASNSHDNIIKVVDLIQREDAIMLVYEYPVNGSLQSWLHRPVEIGRPLGWPERRAIAIGVAKGLRHLHHGCNKPIVHHNISLENILLDQNFKAVIASFGDAQMNMAGLGQPLPITDLPPGNFGYAAPEYGRATNQVSEKADIYSFGVLLLVLVTGRVANGPGVNGLLATWALKNCNELMANNLKMFKINVDKGIPSQARYMKEMATMFRLGVDCTVRDPQERPSMLKVLERLCRGRSPFRGLLTF
;
A
#
# COMPACT_ATOMS: atom_id res chain seq x y z
N MET A 1 -11.29 3.52 26.47
CA MET A 1 -12.29 4.46 25.89
C MET A 1 -13.65 3.77 25.97
N SER A 2 -14.68 4.45 26.47
CA SER A 2 -15.97 3.82 26.74
C SER A 2 -16.74 3.47 25.46
N PRO A 3 -17.59 2.42 25.46
CA PRO A 3 -18.38 2.00 24.30
C PRO A 3 -19.31 3.07 23.72
N GLN A 4 -19.64 4.11 24.50
CA GLN A 4 -20.53 5.20 24.08
C GLN A 4 -19.94 6.20 23.07
N PHE A 5 -18.61 6.18 22.84
CA PHE A 5 -17.97 7.08 21.87
C PHE A 5 -18.29 6.67 20.41
N TRP A 6 -18.64 5.41 20.18
CA TRP A 6 -18.85 4.83 18.84
C TRP A 6 -20.31 4.90 18.35
N GLN A 7 -21.26 5.34 19.18
CA GLN A 7 -22.66 5.48 18.78
C GLN A 7 -23.00 6.76 18.02
N ARG A 8 -22.03 7.68 17.84
CA ARG A 8 -22.20 8.79 16.90
C ARG A 8 -22.00 8.24 15.50
N ARG A 9 -23.07 8.25 14.70
CA ARG A 9 -23.12 7.86 13.29
C ARG A 9 -21.83 8.27 12.60
N CYS A 10 -21.08 7.32 12.04
CA CYS A 10 -20.04 7.62 11.04
C CYS A 10 -20.68 8.56 10.02
N PRO A 11 -20.00 9.63 9.58
CA PRO A 11 -20.52 10.41 8.48
C PRO A 11 -20.75 9.44 7.32
N VAL A 12 -22.01 9.32 6.88
CA VAL A 12 -22.35 8.55 5.68
C VAL A 12 -21.63 9.29 4.55
N VAL A 13 -20.52 8.75 4.11
CA VAL A 13 -19.84 9.23 2.90
C VAL A 13 -20.73 8.74 1.76
N THR A 14 -21.65 9.59 1.33
CA THR A 14 -22.40 9.38 0.09
C THR A 14 -21.42 9.48 -1.07
N LEU A 15 -20.82 8.36 -1.43
CA LEU A 15 -20.05 8.24 -2.65
C LEU A 15 -21.01 8.05 -3.83
N PRO A 16 -20.71 8.58 -5.02
CA PRO A 16 -21.60 8.57 -6.17
C PRO A 16 -21.68 7.21 -6.88
N VAL A 17 -21.37 6.11 -6.21
CA VAL A 17 -21.47 4.76 -6.77
C VAL A 17 -22.79 4.17 -6.29
N GLU A 18 -23.77 4.12 -7.18
CA GLU A 18 -24.99 3.35 -6.95
C GLU A 18 -24.65 1.86 -7.03
N TYR A 19 -24.88 1.11 -5.97
CA TYR A 19 -24.70 -0.33 -5.91
C TYR A 19 -25.87 -0.97 -5.15
N ASN A 20 -26.09 -2.26 -5.43
CA ASN A 20 -27.13 -3.03 -4.76
C ASN A 20 -26.53 -3.85 -3.61
N GLU A 21 -26.74 -3.41 -2.36
CA GLU A 21 -26.27 -4.13 -1.15
C GLU A 21 -26.71 -5.59 -1.14
N GLN A 22 -27.98 -5.85 -1.44
CA GLN A 22 -28.50 -7.22 -1.47
C GLN A 22 -27.84 -8.04 -2.58
N GLY A 23 -27.60 -7.45 -3.75
CA GLY A 23 -26.89 -8.10 -4.84
C GLY A 23 -25.45 -8.48 -4.48
N ILE A 24 -24.74 -7.68 -3.67
CA ILE A 24 -23.41 -8.04 -3.15
C ILE A 24 -23.51 -9.27 -2.24
N VAL A 25 -24.46 -9.27 -1.31
CA VAL A 25 -24.66 -10.39 -0.36
C VAL A 25 -25.03 -11.67 -1.11
N ASP A 26 -25.95 -11.60 -2.08
CA ASP A 26 -26.39 -12.73 -2.89
C ASP A 26 -25.24 -13.32 -3.71
N ASN A 27 -24.43 -12.48 -4.36
CA ASN A 27 -23.23 -12.93 -5.08
C ASN A 27 -22.22 -13.65 -4.19
N LEU A 28 -22.05 -13.22 -2.94
CA LEU A 28 -21.15 -13.87 -1.99
C LEU A 28 -21.69 -15.20 -1.47
N THR A 29 -23.03 -15.32 -1.31
CA THR A 29 -23.69 -16.55 -0.84
C THR A 29 -23.84 -17.59 -1.92
N GLU A 30 -24.08 -17.20 -3.17
CA GLU A 30 -24.25 -18.10 -4.32
C GLU A 30 -22.94 -18.57 -4.95
N ASN A 31 -21.78 -18.24 -4.35
CA ASN A 31 -20.44 -18.49 -4.89
C ASN A 31 -20.18 -17.89 -6.29
N ASN A 32 -20.92 -16.86 -6.66
CA ASN A 32 -20.73 -16.13 -7.92
C ASN A 32 -19.60 -15.09 -7.84
N ALA A 33 -19.09 -14.82 -6.63
CA ALA A 33 -17.98 -13.92 -6.41
C ALA A 33 -16.63 -14.64 -6.59
N THR A 34 -15.73 -14.04 -7.31
CA THR A 34 -14.36 -14.57 -7.46
C THR A 34 -13.55 -14.23 -6.22
N ARG A 35 -13.10 -15.25 -5.49
CA ARG A 35 -12.20 -15.03 -4.36
C ARG A 35 -10.86 -14.47 -4.89
N VAL A 36 -10.49 -13.29 -4.41
CA VAL A 36 -9.20 -12.67 -4.75
C VAL A 36 -8.12 -13.28 -3.86
N TRP A 37 -7.07 -13.81 -4.47
CA TRP A 37 -5.89 -14.24 -3.73
C TRP A 37 -5.18 -13.00 -3.19
N THR A 38 -5.30 -12.81 -1.89
CA THR A 38 -4.42 -11.90 -1.17
C THR A 38 -3.17 -12.65 -0.72
N SER A 39 -2.12 -11.90 -0.42
CA SER A 39 -0.87 -12.42 0.11
C SER A 39 -1.12 -13.44 1.22
N ARG A 40 -0.21 -14.38 1.37
CA ARG A 40 -0.30 -15.58 2.23
C ARG A 40 -0.66 -15.38 3.71
N ARG A 41 -1.06 -14.16 4.12
CA ARG A 41 -1.32 -13.80 5.52
C ARG A 41 -2.45 -12.77 5.66
N THR A 42 -3.63 -13.11 5.18
CA THR A 42 -4.85 -12.58 5.77
C THR A 42 -5.06 -13.24 7.13
N TRP A 43 -5.62 -12.50 8.08
CA TRP A 43 -6.11 -13.11 9.32
C TRP A 43 -7.07 -14.25 8.95
N GLU A 44 -7.09 -15.35 9.70
CA GLU A 44 -7.91 -16.55 9.38
C GLU A 44 -9.39 -16.20 9.13
N ASP A 45 -9.85 -15.09 9.73
CA ASP A 45 -11.21 -14.57 9.66
C ASP A 45 -11.48 -13.62 8.48
N GLU A 46 -10.49 -13.34 7.61
CA GLU A 46 -10.59 -12.31 6.57
C GLU A 46 -10.54 -12.93 5.18
N GLN A 47 -11.52 -12.60 4.34
CA GLN A 47 -11.58 -13.06 2.96
C GLN A 47 -11.87 -11.88 2.01
N LEU A 48 -11.21 -11.85 0.85
CA LEU A 48 -11.39 -10.84 -0.17
C LEU A 48 -12.07 -11.45 -1.40
N TYR A 49 -13.10 -10.77 -1.89
CA TYR A 49 -13.88 -11.17 -3.04
C TYR A 49 -13.97 -10.05 -4.06
N LEU A 50 -13.92 -10.43 -5.34
CA LEU A 50 -14.28 -9.57 -6.46
C LEU A 50 -15.75 -9.81 -6.78
N VAL A 51 -16.54 -8.76 -6.69
CA VAL A 51 -17.98 -8.80 -6.95
C VAL A 51 -18.30 -7.93 -8.14
N HIS A 52 -19.04 -8.48 -9.10
CA HIS A 52 -19.56 -7.74 -10.25
C HIS A 52 -21.01 -7.37 -9.95
N ASP A 53 -21.23 -6.11 -9.62
CA ASP A 53 -22.59 -5.60 -9.42
C ASP A 53 -23.23 -5.30 -10.79
N GLN A 54 -24.37 -5.97 -11.05
CA GLN A 54 -25.20 -5.76 -12.25
C GLN A 54 -26.40 -4.87 -11.95
N GLY A 55 -26.33 -4.05 -10.88
CA GLY A 55 -27.42 -3.17 -10.45
C GLY A 55 -27.94 -2.22 -11.52
N THR A 56 -28.78 -1.28 -11.13
CA THR A 56 -29.56 -0.38 -12.03
C THR A 56 -28.73 0.61 -12.84
N GLY A 57 -27.39 0.60 -12.66
CA GLY A 57 -26.42 1.49 -13.34
C GLY A 57 -25.47 0.75 -14.30
N LEU A 58 -24.33 1.37 -14.58
CA LEU A 58 -23.24 0.71 -15.33
C LEU A 58 -22.66 -0.44 -14.49
N PRO A 59 -22.29 -1.59 -15.12
CA PRO A 59 -21.67 -2.70 -14.40
C PRO A 59 -20.46 -2.23 -13.60
N THR A 60 -20.54 -2.34 -12.29
CA THR A 60 -19.47 -1.88 -11.39
C THR A 60 -18.80 -3.09 -10.78
N THR A 61 -17.47 -3.10 -10.79
CA THR A 61 -16.70 -4.12 -10.09
C THR A 61 -16.23 -3.57 -8.75
N LEU A 62 -16.52 -4.29 -7.68
CA LEU A 62 -16.18 -3.92 -6.31
C LEU A 62 -15.28 -4.98 -5.68
N VAL A 63 -14.50 -4.59 -4.69
CA VAL A 63 -13.79 -5.52 -3.80
C VAL A 63 -14.52 -5.55 -2.47
N VAL A 64 -14.88 -6.73 -2.02
CA VAL A 64 -15.53 -6.95 -0.72
C VAL A 64 -14.58 -7.71 0.18
N LYS A 65 -14.22 -7.08 1.29
CA LYS A 65 -13.46 -7.68 2.38
C LYS A 65 -14.45 -8.20 3.41
N LYS A 66 -14.64 -9.52 3.42
CA LYS A 66 -15.56 -10.20 4.33
C LYS A 66 -14.81 -10.71 5.55
N PHE A 67 -15.31 -10.36 6.72
CA PHE A 67 -14.89 -10.86 8.01
C PHE A 67 -15.99 -11.78 8.55
N GLN A 68 -15.66 -13.02 8.78
CA GLN A 68 -16.61 -14.02 9.25
C GLN A 68 -16.02 -14.75 10.45
N SER A 69 -16.87 -15.13 11.43
CA SER A 69 -16.41 -15.99 12.52
C SER A 69 -15.96 -17.36 11.97
N VAL A 70 -14.82 -17.86 12.48
CA VAL A 70 -14.33 -19.22 12.15
C VAL A 70 -15.36 -20.27 12.54
N ASN A 71 -16.15 -20.02 13.59
CA ASN A 71 -17.27 -20.85 13.97
C ASN A 71 -18.60 -20.14 13.61
N PRO A 72 -19.36 -20.65 12.62
CA PRO A 72 -20.62 -20.05 12.18
C PRO A 72 -21.70 -19.93 13.29
N ALA A 73 -21.55 -20.68 14.39
CA ALA A 73 -22.44 -20.59 15.54
C ALA A 73 -22.13 -19.44 16.50
N LEU A 74 -20.98 -18.76 16.29
CA LEU A 74 -20.54 -17.65 17.12
C LEU A 74 -20.66 -16.34 16.34
N GLN A 75 -21.01 -15.28 17.05
CA GLN A 75 -20.97 -13.92 16.50
C GLN A 75 -19.53 -13.52 16.18
N VAL A 76 -19.37 -12.59 15.24
CA VAL A 76 -18.06 -12.00 14.91
C VAL A 76 -17.42 -11.42 16.19
N HIS A 77 -16.19 -11.81 16.47
CA HIS A 77 -15.47 -11.42 17.68
C HIS A 77 -15.28 -9.89 17.75
N ASP A 78 -15.37 -9.31 18.94
CA ASP A 78 -15.28 -7.85 19.13
C ASP A 78 -13.98 -7.24 18.64
N SER A 79 -12.86 -7.98 18.67
CA SER A 79 -11.59 -7.53 18.09
C SER A 79 -11.68 -7.35 16.57
N VAL A 80 -12.42 -8.20 15.87
CA VAL A 80 -12.66 -8.10 14.43
C VAL A 80 -13.55 -6.89 14.13
N LYS A 81 -14.63 -6.71 14.90
CA LYS A 81 -15.49 -5.52 14.79
C LYS A 81 -14.70 -4.23 14.99
N TYR A 82 -13.81 -4.23 16.00
CA TYR A 82 -12.93 -3.08 16.25
C TYR A 82 -12.03 -2.77 15.06
N ARG A 83 -11.37 -3.78 14.46
CA ARG A 83 -10.52 -3.59 13.28
C ARG A 83 -11.30 -3.06 12.08
N CYS A 84 -12.47 -3.64 11.77
CA CYS A 84 -13.32 -3.19 10.68
C CYS A 84 -13.75 -1.72 10.86
N ASN A 85 -14.22 -1.38 12.05
CA ASN A 85 -14.64 -0.01 12.36
C ASN A 85 -13.47 0.98 12.31
N SER A 86 -12.28 0.56 12.77
CA SER A 86 -11.06 1.38 12.69
C SER A 86 -10.65 1.62 11.25
N GLU A 87 -10.60 0.57 10.42
CA GLU A 87 -10.28 0.69 9.00
C GLU A 87 -11.28 1.59 8.26
N MET A 88 -12.59 1.37 8.48
CA MET A 88 -13.65 2.23 7.92
C MET A 88 -13.48 3.68 8.34
N PHE A 89 -13.27 3.95 9.63
CA PHE A 89 -13.09 5.30 10.17
C PHE A 89 -11.87 6.00 9.55
N LEU A 90 -10.72 5.31 9.47
CA LEU A 90 -9.50 5.86 8.88
C LEU A 90 -9.71 6.23 7.41
N LEU A 91 -10.33 5.38 6.62
CA LEU A 91 -10.55 5.60 5.19
C LEU A 91 -11.63 6.67 4.93
N ALA A 92 -12.74 6.64 5.66
CA ALA A 92 -13.83 7.60 5.50
C ALA A 92 -13.41 9.02 5.91
N SER A 93 -12.53 9.14 6.91
CA SER A 93 -12.07 10.44 7.42
C SER A 93 -10.88 11.02 6.66
N ASN A 94 -10.19 10.23 5.82
CA ASN A 94 -8.92 10.62 5.20
C ASN A 94 -8.88 10.28 3.70
N SER A 95 -9.86 10.80 2.94
CA SER A 95 -9.93 10.60 1.49
C SER A 95 -8.76 11.25 0.76
N HIS A 96 -8.12 10.51 -0.15
CA HIS A 96 -7.04 11.00 -1.00
C HIS A 96 -6.95 10.19 -2.29
N ASP A 97 -6.57 10.81 -3.39
CA ASP A 97 -6.48 10.20 -4.72
C ASP A 97 -5.58 8.96 -4.83
N ASN A 98 -4.62 8.81 -3.93
CA ASN A 98 -3.69 7.68 -3.89
C ASN A 98 -3.96 6.76 -2.69
N ILE A 99 -5.14 6.79 -2.11
CA ILE A 99 -5.62 5.90 -1.04
C ILE A 99 -6.89 5.21 -1.52
N ILE A 100 -7.04 3.92 -1.19
CA ILE A 100 -8.22 3.14 -1.53
C ILE A 100 -9.47 3.79 -0.95
N LYS A 101 -10.53 3.86 -1.75
CA LYS A 101 -11.80 4.40 -1.28
C LYS A 101 -12.68 3.27 -0.78
N VAL A 102 -13.13 3.41 0.45
CA VAL A 102 -14.19 2.57 1.00
C VAL A 102 -15.53 3.13 0.52
N VAL A 103 -16.38 2.24 0.02
CA VAL A 103 -17.72 2.57 -0.49
C VAL A 103 -18.74 2.41 0.63
N ASP A 104 -18.67 1.28 1.35
CA ASP A 104 -19.64 0.98 2.41
C ASP A 104 -19.13 -0.03 3.44
N LEU A 105 -19.90 -0.14 4.53
CA LEU A 105 -19.76 -1.12 5.58
C LEU A 105 -21.09 -1.85 5.78
N ILE A 106 -21.18 -3.09 5.31
CA ILE A 106 -22.35 -3.96 5.47
C ILE A 106 -22.16 -4.80 6.72
N GLN A 107 -23.12 -4.71 7.65
CA GLN A 107 -23.12 -5.51 8.88
C GLN A 107 -24.27 -6.52 8.88
N ARG A 108 -23.94 -7.79 9.14
CA ARG A 108 -24.88 -8.89 9.33
C ARG A 108 -24.57 -9.59 10.66
N GLU A 109 -25.44 -10.47 11.09
CA GLU A 109 -25.25 -11.20 12.36
C GLU A 109 -24.00 -12.07 12.36
N ASP A 110 -23.70 -12.70 11.22
CA ASP A 110 -22.61 -13.67 11.01
C ASP A 110 -21.36 -13.09 10.34
N ALA A 111 -21.46 -11.89 9.75
CA ALA A 111 -20.36 -11.30 8.98
C ALA A 111 -20.37 -9.77 8.97
N ILE A 112 -19.19 -9.19 8.82
CA ILE A 112 -19.00 -7.77 8.52
C ILE A 112 -18.27 -7.68 7.18
N MET A 113 -18.72 -6.80 6.30
CA MET A 113 -18.14 -6.63 4.96
C MET A 113 -17.78 -5.16 4.72
N LEU A 114 -16.53 -4.91 4.39
CA LEU A 114 -16.07 -3.63 3.87
C LEU A 114 -16.06 -3.68 2.35
N VAL A 115 -16.74 -2.72 1.72
CA VAL A 115 -16.86 -2.63 0.26
C VAL A 115 -15.95 -1.51 -0.23
N TYR A 116 -15.14 -1.80 -1.26
CA TYR A 116 -14.18 -0.86 -1.85
C TYR A 116 -14.37 -0.72 -3.36
N GLU A 117 -13.99 0.45 -3.90
CA GLU A 117 -13.77 0.58 -5.34
C GLU A 117 -12.67 -0.40 -5.79
N TYR A 118 -12.85 -1.04 -6.95
CA TYR A 118 -11.85 -1.97 -7.49
C TYR A 118 -10.87 -1.25 -8.43
N PRO A 119 -9.57 -1.20 -8.09
CA PRO A 119 -8.54 -0.74 -9.00
C PRO A 119 -8.27 -1.81 -10.06
N VAL A 120 -8.81 -1.62 -11.28
CA VAL A 120 -8.95 -2.66 -12.33
C VAL A 120 -7.65 -3.29 -12.81
N ASN A 121 -6.52 -2.61 -12.65
CA ASN A 121 -5.21 -3.15 -13.02
C ASN A 121 -4.56 -3.98 -11.89
N GLY A 122 -5.25 -4.21 -10.76
CA GLY A 122 -4.78 -5.08 -9.69
C GLY A 122 -3.50 -4.57 -9.00
N SER A 123 -2.71 -5.48 -8.45
CA SER A 123 -1.53 -5.13 -7.64
C SER A 123 -0.29 -4.86 -8.49
N LEU A 124 0.56 -3.95 -7.99
CA LEU A 124 1.87 -3.66 -8.57
C LEU A 124 2.78 -4.89 -8.60
N GLN A 125 2.60 -5.83 -7.66
CA GLN A 125 3.33 -7.08 -7.65
C GLN A 125 3.09 -7.92 -8.90
N SER A 126 1.83 -8.04 -9.35
CA SER A 126 1.49 -8.79 -10.56
C SER A 126 2.19 -8.19 -11.79
N TRP A 127 2.25 -6.87 -11.88
CA TRP A 127 2.89 -6.16 -13.01
C TRP A 127 4.41 -6.29 -13.04
N LEU A 128 5.07 -6.38 -11.88
CA LEU A 128 6.53 -6.46 -11.82
C LEU A 128 7.05 -7.90 -11.89
N HIS A 129 6.32 -8.86 -11.29
CA HIS A 129 6.81 -10.24 -11.16
C HIS A 129 6.12 -11.23 -12.11
N ARG A 130 5.04 -10.84 -12.79
CA ARG A 130 4.35 -11.66 -13.80
C ARG A 130 4.07 -10.91 -15.10
N PRO A 131 5.04 -10.16 -15.67
CA PRO A 131 4.78 -9.34 -16.85
C PRO A 131 4.39 -10.14 -18.08
N VAL A 132 4.75 -11.43 -18.16
CA VAL A 132 4.40 -12.33 -19.28
C VAL A 132 2.89 -12.62 -19.30
N GLU A 133 2.28 -12.81 -18.13
CA GLU A 133 0.83 -13.03 -18.00
C GLU A 133 0.01 -11.78 -18.37
N ILE A 134 0.58 -10.60 -18.15
CA ILE A 134 -0.06 -9.30 -18.40
C ILE A 134 0.18 -8.80 -19.84
N GLY A 135 1.16 -9.37 -20.55
CA GLY A 135 1.45 -9.08 -21.96
C GLY A 135 2.35 -7.87 -22.22
N ARG A 136 2.66 -7.03 -21.21
CA ARG A 136 3.63 -5.94 -21.34
C ARG A 136 4.30 -5.58 -20.01
N PRO A 137 5.58 -5.17 -20.03
CA PRO A 137 6.25 -4.65 -18.84
C PRO A 137 5.80 -3.20 -18.53
N LEU A 138 5.92 -2.79 -17.25
CA LEU A 138 5.85 -1.39 -16.85
C LEU A 138 7.12 -0.66 -17.27
N GLY A 139 6.98 0.39 -18.07
CA GLY A 139 8.07 1.27 -18.46
C GLY A 139 8.52 2.19 -17.31
N TRP A 140 9.67 2.86 -17.48
CA TRP A 140 10.19 3.76 -16.46
C TRP A 140 9.27 4.92 -16.11
N PRO A 141 8.63 5.62 -17.07
CA PRO A 141 7.70 6.71 -16.77
C PRO A 141 6.54 6.25 -15.87
N GLU A 142 5.99 5.06 -16.11
CA GLU A 142 4.91 4.47 -15.30
C GLU A 142 5.41 4.13 -13.89
N ARG A 143 6.56 3.46 -13.76
CA ARG A 143 7.16 3.13 -12.46
C ARG A 143 7.44 4.38 -11.63
N ARG A 144 7.94 5.44 -12.27
CA ARG A 144 8.16 6.73 -11.62
C ARG A 144 6.86 7.40 -11.18
N ALA A 145 5.83 7.37 -12.02
CA ALA A 145 4.51 7.90 -11.68
C ALA A 145 3.88 7.14 -10.49
N ILE A 146 4.01 5.81 -10.47
CA ILE A 146 3.59 4.96 -9.35
C ILE A 146 4.33 5.35 -8.07
N ALA A 147 5.65 5.48 -8.09
CA ALA A 147 6.44 5.91 -6.93
C ALA A 147 5.98 7.27 -6.38
N ILE A 148 5.72 8.23 -7.26
CA ILE A 148 5.21 9.56 -6.87
C ILE A 148 3.80 9.46 -6.28
N GLY A 149 2.92 8.63 -6.86
CA GLY A 149 1.57 8.40 -6.34
C GLY A 149 1.59 7.83 -4.93
N VAL A 150 2.37 6.77 -4.69
CA VAL A 150 2.54 6.19 -3.34
C VAL A 150 3.10 7.22 -2.37
N ALA A 151 4.13 7.99 -2.78
CA ALA A 151 4.70 9.04 -1.93
C ALA A 151 3.70 10.15 -1.58
N LYS A 152 2.78 10.51 -2.49
CA LYS A 152 1.69 11.46 -2.21
C LYS A 152 0.71 10.89 -1.18
N GLY A 153 0.29 9.63 -1.32
CA GLY A 153 -0.59 8.97 -0.36
C GLY A 153 0.04 8.90 1.03
N LEU A 154 1.31 8.46 1.13
CA LEU A 154 2.03 8.42 2.41
C LEU A 154 2.25 9.82 3.00
N ARG A 155 2.56 10.82 2.18
CA ARG A 155 2.64 12.21 2.66
C ARG A 155 1.30 12.66 3.26
N HIS A 156 0.18 12.30 2.63
CA HIS A 156 -1.14 12.62 3.18
C HIS A 156 -1.36 11.93 4.52
N LEU A 157 -1.08 10.63 4.64
CA LEU A 157 -1.23 9.90 5.90
C LEU A 157 -0.36 10.47 7.03
N HIS A 158 0.90 10.81 6.73
CA HIS A 158 1.84 11.28 7.75
C HIS A 158 1.67 12.75 8.11
N HIS A 159 1.31 13.61 7.15
CA HIS A 159 1.34 15.07 7.33
C HIS A 159 0.04 15.80 6.94
N GLY A 160 -0.88 15.14 6.24
CA GLY A 160 -2.13 15.74 5.76
C GLY A 160 -3.33 15.46 6.65
N CYS A 161 -3.25 14.44 7.50
CA CYS A 161 -4.30 14.06 8.43
C CYS A 161 -4.20 14.85 9.75
N ASN A 162 -5.31 14.95 10.49
CA ASN A 162 -5.35 15.62 11.78
C ASN A 162 -4.36 15.01 12.80
N LYS A 163 -4.19 13.71 12.75
CA LYS A 163 -3.13 12.96 13.44
C LYS A 163 -2.40 12.09 12.44
N PRO A 164 -1.08 11.90 12.57
CA PRO A 164 -0.34 11.02 11.67
C PRO A 164 -0.91 9.60 11.70
N ILE A 165 -1.06 9.01 10.53
CA ILE A 165 -1.47 7.62 10.36
C ILE A 165 -0.26 6.84 9.86
N VAL A 166 0.11 5.78 10.58
CA VAL A 166 1.13 4.82 10.17
C VAL A 166 0.43 3.63 9.54
N HIS A 167 0.79 3.30 8.31
CA HIS A 167 0.11 2.28 7.52
C HIS A 167 0.53 0.86 7.90
N HIS A 168 1.78 0.68 8.29
CA HIS A 168 2.43 -0.58 8.69
C HIS A 168 2.55 -1.66 7.61
N ASN A 169 1.87 -1.55 6.47
CA ASN A 169 1.75 -2.63 5.49
C ASN A 169 2.02 -2.17 4.04
N ILE A 170 3.06 -1.36 3.82
CA ILE A 170 3.47 -0.91 2.48
C ILE A 170 4.29 -1.99 1.79
N SER A 171 3.76 -2.52 0.69
CA SER A 171 4.39 -3.55 -0.15
C SER A 171 3.85 -3.49 -1.58
N LEU A 172 4.47 -4.20 -2.52
CA LEU A 172 3.97 -4.28 -3.91
C LEU A 172 2.56 -4.91 -4.01
N GLU A 173 2.20 -5.77 -3.08
CA GLU A 173 0.88 -6.42 -3.04
C GLU A 173 -0.22 -5.43 -2.68
N ASN A 174 0.11 -4.47 -1.81
CA ASN A 174 -0.82 -3.50 -1.25
C ASN A 174 -0.81 -2.14 -1.99
N ILE A 175 -0.04 -2.03 -3.08
CA ILE A 175 -0.15 -0.94 -4.05
C ILE A 175 -0.93 -1.45 -5.24
N LEU A 176 -2.15 -0.94 -5.39
CA LEU A 176 -3.04 -1.26 -6.50
C LEU A 176 -2.94 -0.20 -7.58
N LEU A 177 -3.32 -0.55 -8.81
CA LEU A 177 -3.27 0.33 -9.97
C LEU A 177 -4.68 0.52 -10.54
N ASP A 178 -5.13 1.76 -10.67
CA ASP A 178 -6.39 2.07 -11.31
C ASP A 178 -6.31 1.94 -12.84
N GLN A 179 -7.39 2.22 -13.54
CA GLN A 179 -7.47 2.16 -15.00
C GLN A 179 -6.43 3.03 -15.74
N ASN A 180 -5.90 4.06 -15.07
CA ASN A 180 -4.89 4.99 -15.60
C ASN A 180 -3.49 4.68 -15.08
N PHE A 181 -3.27 3.52 -14.44
CA PHE A 181 -2.03 3.16 -13.75
C PHE A 181 -1.65 4.11 -12.60
N LYS A 182 -2.62 4.86 -12.06
CA LYS A 182 -2.42 5.64 -10.87
C LYS A 182 -2.32 4.71 -9.66
N ALA A 183 -1.28 4.90 -8.85
CA ALA A 183 -1.08 4.08 -7.66
C ALA A 183 -2.09 4.42 -6.56
N VAL A 184 -2.66 3.39 -5.95
CA VAL A 184 -3.62 3.46 -4.85
C VAL A 184 -3.10 2.57 -3.72
N ILE A 185 -2.88 3.15 -2.54
CA ILE A 185 -2.48 2.41 -1.33
C ILE A 185 -3.73 1.72 -0.77
N ALA A 186 -3.63 0.42 -0.50
CA ALA A 186 -4.69 -0.42 0.02
C ALA A 186 -4.24 -1.22 1.25
N SER A 187 -5.14 -1.99 1.88
CA SER A 187 -4.87 -2.85 3.05
C SER A 187 -4.59 -2.05 4.33
N PHE A 188 -5.60 -1.33 4.82
CA PHE A 188 -5.54 -0.48 6.02
C PHE A 188 -5.86 -1.23 7.33
N GLY A 189 -6.00 -2.56 7.29
CA GLY A 189 -6.35 -3.37 8.47
C GLY A 189 -5.35 -3.27 9.63
N ASP A 190 -4.08 -2.98 9.31
CA ASP A 190 -3.00 -2.80 10.30
C ASP A 190 -2.69 -1.32 10.58
N ALA A 191 -3.36 -0.39 9.85
CA ALA A 191 -3.06 1.03 9.97
C ALA A 191 -3.48 1.61 11.32
N GLN A 192 -2.65 2.47 11.90
CA GLN A 192 -2.87 3.05 13.23
C GLN A 192 -2.68 4.57 13.22
N MET A 193 -3.59 5.26 13.89
CA MET A 193 -3.45 6.70 14.16
C MET A 193 -2.49 6.93 15.32
N ASN A 194 -1.43 7.70 15.09
CA ASN A 194 -0.46 8.06 16.14
C ASN A 194 -0.96 9.25 16.94
N MET A 195 -1.59 8.98 18.08
CA MET A 195 -2.12 10.02 18.97
C MET A 195 -1.04 10.87 19.62
N ALA A 196 0.19 10.34 19.79
CA ALA A 196 1.33 11.08 20.34
C ALA A 196 1.91 12.11 19.36
N GLY A 197 1.64 11.95 18.05
CA GLY A 197 2.04 12.90 17.01
C GLY A 197 3.18 12.41 16.14
N LEU A 198 3.54 13.22 15.16
CA LEU A 198 4.55 12.92 14.15
C LEU A 198 5.94 12.69 14.81
N GLY A 199 6.63 11.65 14.39
CA GLY A 199 7.96 11.29 14.90
C GLY A 199 7.96 10.67 16.29
N GLN A 200 6.81 10.64 16.97
CA GLN A 200 6.70 10.02 18.30
C GLN A 200 6.50 8.51 18.17
N PRO A 201 7.06 7.72 19.11
CA PRO A 201 6.91 6.28 19.08
C PRO A 201 5.46 5.86 19.35
N LEU A 202 5.00 4.91 18.55
CA LEU A 202 3.71 4.24 18.67
C LEU A 202 3.96 2.81 19.14
N PRO A 203 3.37 2.35 20.26
CA PRO A 203 3.49 0.97 20.68
C PRO A 203 2.78 0.04 19.70
N ILE A 204 3.41 -1.07 19.33
CA ILE A 204 2.82 -2.13 18.53
C ILE A 204 2.53 -3.31 19.45
N THR A 205 1.31 -3.84 19.37
CA THR A 205 0.93 -5.06 20.11
C THR A 205 1.34 -6.30 19.33
N ASP A 206 1.24 -6.26 18.00
CA ASP A 206 1.55 -7.37 17.11
C ASP A 206 2.40 -6.91 15.94
N LEU A 207 3.34 -7.74 15.50
CA LEU A 207 4.07 -7.54 14.24
C LEU A 207 3.07 -7.69 13.08
N PRO A 208 2.94 -6.70 12.18
CA PRO A 208 2.09 -6.84 11.02
C PRO A 208 2.48 -8.10 10.23
N PRO A 209 1.57 -9.04 10.02
CA PRO A 209 1.90 -10.26 9.29
C PRO A 209 2.22 -9.93 7.83
N GLY A 210 3.31 -10.48 7.32
CA GLY A 210 3.37 -10.70 5.87
C GLY A 210 4.38 -9.97 5.06
N ASN A 211 4.92 -8.84 5.45
CA ASN A 211 5.81 -8.05 4.61
C ASN A 211 7.29 -8.36 4.79
N PHE A 212 7.62 -9.65 4.75
CA PHE A 212 9.01 -10.07 4.84
C PHE A 212 9.82 -9.45 3.67
N GLY A 213 10.80 -8.64 4.04
CA GLY A 213 11.61 -7.85 3.11
C GLY A 213 11.23 -6.37 3.05
N TYR A 214 10.00 -5.98 3.39
CA TYR A 214 9.55 -4.59 3.49
C TYR A 214 9.53 -4.06 4.93
N ALA A 215 9.43 -4.93 5.92
CA ALA A 215 9.36 -4.55 7.32
C ALA A 215 10.64 -3.86 7.80
N ALA A 216 10.48 -2.72 8.46
CA ALA A 216 11.59 -1.96 9.02
C ALA A 216 12.27 -2.69 10.19
N PRO A 217 13.58 -2.51 10.40
CA PRO A 217 14.32 -3.23 11.45
C PRO A 217 13.81 -3.00 12.87
N GLU A 218 13.15 -1.87 13.13
CA GLU A 218 12.60 -1.54 14.44
C GLU A 218 11.44 -2.43 14.87
N TYR A 219 10.73 -3.10 13.94
CA TYR A 219 9.71 -4.08 14.28
C TYR A 219 10.25 -5.29 15.04
N GLY A 220 11.53 -5.63 14.85
CA GLY A 220 12.19 -6.72 15.56
C GLY A 220 12.89 -6.31 16.86
N ARG A 221 12.75 -5.05 17.32
CA ARG A 221 13.39 -4.58 18.55
C ARG A 221 12.51 -4.85 19.77
N ALA A 222 13.16 -5.12 20.90
CA ALA A 222 12.48 -5.39 22.17
C ALA A 222 11.58 -4.23 22.68
N THR A 223 11.77 -3.01 22.16
CA THR A 223 10.97 -1.85 22.54
C THR A 223 9.56 -1.87 21.97
N ASN A 224 9.30 -2.66 20.92
CA ASN A 224 8.01 -2.70 20.19
C ASN A 224 7.44 -1.30 19.90
N GLN A 225 8.32 -0.38 19.50
CA GLN A 225 7.96 1.01 19.21
C GLN A 225 8.34 1.38 17.78
N VAL A 226 7.38 1.87 17.03
CA VAL A 226 7.55 2.33 15.64
C VAL A 226 6.99 3.74 15.48
N SER A 227 7.33 4.38 14.38
CA SER A 227 6.72 5.64 13.95
C SER A 227 6.43 5.57 12.44
N GLU A 228 5.96 6.66 11.85
CA GLU A 228 5.80 6.78 10.39
C GLU A 228 7.09 6.47 9.61
N LYS A 229 8.23 6.46 10.29
CA LYS A 229 9.52 6.10 9.70
C LYS A 229 9.58 4.64 9.25
N ALA A 230 8.74 3.76 9.81
CA ALA A 230 8.61 2.39 9.35
C ALA A 230 7.99 2.32 7.94
N ASP A 231 6.96 3.12 7.64
CA ASP A 231 6.40 3.21 6.29
C ASP A 231 7.42 3.76 5.28
N ILE A 232 8.27 4.71 5.73
CA ILE A 232 9.34 5.28 4.90
C ILE A 232 10.36 4.20 4.52
N TYR A 233 10.72 3.31 5.45
CA TYR A 233 11.57 2.17 5.14
C TYR A 233 10.93 1.25 4.10
N SER A 234 9.69 0.86 4.31
CA SER A 234 8.94 -0.01 3.39
C SER A 234 8.82 0.63 2.01
N PHE A 235 8.56 1.94 1.94
CA PHE A 235 8.58 2.70 0.70
C PHE A 235 9.96 2.73 0.04
N GLY A 236 11.03 2.85 0.82
CA GLY A 236 12.41 2.74 0.32
C GLY A 236 12.66 1.41 -0.38
N VAL A 237 12.22 0.30 0.22
CA VAL A 237 12.30 -1.03 -0.41
C VAL A 237 11.51 -1.07 -1.72
N LEU A 238 10.31 -0.49 -1.75
CA LEU A 238 9.48 -0.38 -2.95
C LEU A 238 10.21 0.37 -4.08
N LEU A 239 10.90 1.48 -3.77
CA LEU A 239 11.73 2.20 -4.74
C LEU A 239 12.86 1.33 -5.31
N LEU A 240 13.54 0.56 -4.45
CA LEU A 240 14.59 -0.36 -4.88
C LEU A 240 14.05 -1.45 -5.80
N VAL A 241 12.88 -2.01 -5.51
CA VAL A 241 12.21 -3.00 -6.38
C VAL A 241 11.84 -2.39 -7.72
N LEU A 242 11.24 -1.19 -7.75
CA LEU A 242 10.86 -0.49 -8.98
C LEU A 242 12.04 -0.26 -9.93
N VAL A 243 13.25 -0.04 -9.37
CA VAL A 243 14.46 0.19 -10.16
C VAL A 243 15.11 -1.11 -10.60
N THR A 244 15.22 -2.09 -9.69
CA THR A 244 16.03 -3.29 -9.92
C THR A 244 15.24 -4.49 -10.43
N GLY A 245 13.91 -4.51 -10.27
CA GLY A 245 13.06 -5.68 -10.53
C GLY A 245 13.29 -6.85 -9.58
N ARG A 246 14.18 -6.69 -8.58
CA ARG A 246 14.49 -7.75 -7.62
C ARG A 246 13.37 -7.89 -6.60
N VAL A 247 13.17 -9.10 -6.11
CA VAL A 247 12.26 -9.33 -4.97
C VAL A 247 12.86 -8.74 -3.68
N ALA A 248 12.01 -8.22 -2.81
CA ALA A 248 12.43 -7.57 -1.56
C ALA A 248 13.18 -8.55 -0.63
N ASN A 249 12.79 -9.83 -0.66
CA ASN A 249 13.39 -10.92 0.08
C ASN A 249 13.79 -12.04 -0.90
N GLY A 250 14.98 -11.95 -1.46
CA GLY A 250 15.51 -12.95 -2.39
C GLY A 250 16.19 -14.11 -1.66
N PRO A 251 16.15 -15.33 -2.24
CA PRO A 251 16.97 -16.44 -1.77
C PRO A 251 18.46 -16.16 -1.99
N GLY A 252 19.29 -16.56 -1.03
CA GLY A 252 20.76 -16.58 -1.18
C GLY A 252 21.52 -15.57 -0.32
N VAL A 253 22.83 -15.45 -0.60
CA VAL A 253 23.83 -14.70 0.20
C VAL A 253 23.49 -13.21 0.38
N ASN A 254 22.67 -12.64 -0.48
CA ASN A 254 22.32 -11.22 -0.47
C ASN A 254 21.11 -10.88 0.43
N GLY A 255 20.32 -11.88 0.88
CA GLY A 255 19.23 -11.69 1.82
C GLY A 255 18.25 -10.58 1.40
N LEU A 256 18.05 -9.62 2.30
CA LEU A 256 17.15 -8.49 2.07
C LEU A 256 17.69 -7.50 1.04
N LEU A 257 16.83 -7.08 0.10
CA LEU A 257 17.18 -6.12 -0.96
C LEU A 257 17.72 -4.80 -0.39
N ALA A 258 17.15 -4.30 0.71
CA ALA A 258 17.63 -3.08 1.38
C ALA A 258 19.08 -3.23 1.85
N THR A 259 19.43 -4.35 2.48
CA THR A 259 20.79 -4.63 2.96
C THR A 259 21.77 -4.73 1.78
N TRP A 260 21.38 -5.42 0.71
CA TRP A 260 22.18 -5.49 -0.51
C TRP A 260 22.39 -4.10 -1.14
N ALA A 261 21.34 -3.28 -1.26
CA ALA A 261 21.41 -1.96 -1.86
C ALA A 261 22.31 -1.02 -1.06
N LEU A 262 22.20 -1.02 0.27
CA LEU A 262 23.03 -0.22 1.16
C LEU A 262 24.51 -0.60 1.02
N LYS A 263 24.83 -1.90 1.05
CA LYS A 263 26.22 -2.40 0.93
C LYS A 263 26.86 -2.07 -0.39
N ASN A 264 26.11 -2.08 -1.49
CA ASN A 264 26.66 -1.92 -2.84
C ASN A 264 26.46 -0.51 -3.43
N CYS A 265 25.78 0.41 -2.75
CA CYS A 265 25.38 1.71 -3.29
C CYS A 265 26.57 2.50 -3.85
N ASN A 266 27.68 2.60 -3.11
CA ASN A 266 28.84 3.38 -3.52
C ASN A 266 29.50 2.79 -4.78
N GLU A 267 29.66 1.48 -4.86
CA GLU A 267 30.20 0.79 -6.02
C GLU A 267 29.29 0.94 -7.25
N LEU A 268 27.98 0.76 -7.08
CA LEU A 268 27.00 0.88 -8.15
C LEU A 268 26.95 2.30 -8.73
N MET A 269 27.18 3.32 -7.91
CA MET A 269 27.14 4.72 -8.32
C MET A 269 28.48 5.22 -8.87
N ALA A 270 29.56 4.46 -8.73
CA ALA A 270 30.87 4.78 -9.28
C ALA A 270 30.97 4.52 -10.81
N ASN A 271 32.08 4.94 -11.41
CA ASN A 271 32.45 4.61 -12.79
C ASN A 271 31.34 4.85 -13.84
N ASN A 272 30.77 6.06 -13.85
CA ASN A 272 29.68 6.44 -14.79
C ASN A 272 28.50 5.46 -14.83
N LEU A 273 28.15 4.90 -13.68
CA LEU A 273 26.99 4.00 -13.51
C LEU A 273 27.11 2.68 -14.30
N LYS A 274 28.31 2.24 -14.68
CA LYS A 274 28.49 0.96 -15.41
C LYS A 274 27.92 -0.23 -14.61
N MET A 275 28.31 -0.34 -13.33
CA MET A 275 27.82 -1.41 -12.45
C MET A 275 26.32 -1.25 -12.15
N PHE A 276 25.84 -0.03 -12.03
CA PHE A 276 24.42 0.24 -11.84
C PHE A 276 23.57 -0.26 -13.01
N LYS A 277 24.00 0.01 -14.26
CA LYS A 277 23.31 -0.44 -15.48
C LYS A 277 23.10 -1.97 -15.53
N ILE A 278 24.03 -2.75 -15.00
CA ILE A 278 23.91 -4.21 -14.95
C ILE A 278 22.82 -4.66 -13.97
N ASN A 279 22.58 -3.86 -12.94
CA ASN A 279 21.67 -4.16 -11.84
C ASN A 279 20.26 -3.55 -11.98
N VAL A 280 20.02 -2.74 -13.02
CA VAL A 280 18.69 -2.24 -13.37
C VAL A 280 17.84 -3.36 -13.98
N ASP A 281 16.53 -3.34 -13.70
CA ASP A 281 15.57 -4.28 -14.25
C ASP A 281 15.59 -4.30 -15.78
N LYS A 282 15.90 -5.46 -16.36
CA LYS A 282 15.98 -5.66 -17.81
C LYS A 282 14.63 -5.53 -18.51
N GLY A 283 13.53 -5.67 -17.78
CA GLY A 283 12.18 -5.44 -18.28
C GLY A 283 11.83 -3.97 -18.55
N ILE A 284 12.67 -3.01 -18.13
CA ILE A 284 12.42 -1.58 -18.40
C ILE A 284 12.85 -1.25 -19.83
N PRO A 285 11.95 -0.82 -20.74
CA PRO A 285 12.32 -0.39 -22.09
C PRO A 285 13.17 0.89 -22.07
N SER A 286 14.07 1.03 -23.04
CA SER A 286 14.86 2.26 -23.25
C SER A 286 15.65 2.74 -22.02
N GLN A 287 16.21 1.84 -21.23
CA GLN A 287 16.92 2.11 -19.97
C GLN A 287 17.94 3.25 -20.08
N ALA A 288 18.70 3.31 -21.17
CA ALA A 288 19.76 4.31 -21.35
C ALA A 288 19.26 5.76 -21.21
N ARG A 289 18.02 6.01 -21.65
CA ARG A 289 17.37 7.34 -21.56
C ARG A 289 17.13 7.77 -20.10
N TYR A 290 16.85 6.83 -19.22
CA TYR A 290 16.39 7.09 -17.85
C TYR A 290 17.44 6.77 -16.78
N MET A 291 18.66 6.40 -17.16
CA MET A 291 19.68 5.89 -16.25
C MET A 291 19.95 6.80 -15.05
N LYS A 292 20.02 8.12 -15.29
CA LYS A 292 20.24 9.11 -14.22
C LYS A 292 19.06 9.20 -13.25
N GLU A 293 17.83 9.14 -13.76
CA GLU A 293 16.62 9.16 -12.93
C GLU A 293 16.53 7.90 -12.09
N MET A 294 16.79 6.72 -12.69
CA MET A 294 16.83 5.43 -11.98
C MET A 294 17.88 5.43 -10.87
N ALA A 295 19.08 5.95 -11.15
CA ALA A 295 20.15 6.07 -10.16
C ALA A 295 19.76 7.01 -9.00
N THR A 296 19.07 8.11 -9.29
CA THR A 296 18.56 9.03 -8.27
C THR A 296 17.50 8.37 -7.40
N MET A 297 16.56 7.63 -8.02
CA MET A 297 15.52 6.88 -7.28
C MET A 297 16.13 5.75 -6.45
N PHE A 298 17.13 5.05 -6.95
CA PHE A 298 17.83 4.00 -6.20
C PHE A 298 18.50 4.58 -4.94
N ARG A 299 19.24 5.70 -5.06
CA ARG A 299 19.84 6.39 -3.91
C ARG A 299 18.79 6.80 -2.89
N LEU A 300 17.67 7.37 -3.37
CA LEU A 300 16.56 7.71 -2.46
C LEU A 300 16.02 6.49 -1.73
N GLY A 301 15.90 5.35 -2.42
CA GLY A 301 15.52 4.07 -1.80
C GLY A 301 16.49 3.65 -0.70
N VAL A 302 17.81 3.78 -0.96
CA VAL A 302 18.84 3.50 0.05
C VAL A 302 18.72 4.43 1.26
N ASP A 303 18.56 5.75 1.03
CA ASP A 303 18.41 6.73 2.12
C ASP A 303 17.15 6.47 2.97
N CYS A 304 16.07 5.96 2.37
CA CYS A 304 14.87 5.58 3.08
C CYS A 304 15.04 4.28 3.89
N THR A 305 16.00 3.42 3.54
CA THR A 305 16.20 2.10 4.17
C THR A 305 17.36 2.05 5.17
N VAL A 306 17.88 3.21 5.59
CA VAL A 306 18.92 3.26 6.64
C VAL A 306 18.37 2.70 7.97
N ARG A 307 19.28 2.12 8.76
CA ARG A 307 18.91 1.36 9.96
C ARG A 307 18.31 2.23 11.06
N ASP A 308 18.83 3.45 11.23
CA ASP A 308 18.28 4.41 12.18
C ASP A 308 17.05 5.11 11.59
N PRO A 309 15.86 4.98 12.20
CA PRO A 309 14.66 5.67 11.74
C PRO A 309 14.82 7.20 11.65
N GLN A 310 15.61 7.80 12.55
CA GLN A 310 15.80 9.24 12.59
C GLN A 310 16.58 9.79 11.38
N GLU A 311 17.46 8.98 10.81
CA GLU A 311 18.23 9.35 9.62
C GLU A 311 17.41 9.25 8.32
N ARG A 312 16.26 8.55 8.34
CA ARG A 312 15.38 8.45 7.17
C ARG A 312 14.72 9.79 6.88
N PRO A 313 14.64 10.21 5.59
CA PRO A 313 13.97 11.45 5.21
C PRO A 313 12.47 11.40 5.57
N SER A 314 11.81 12.55 5.78
CA SER A 314 10.35 12.60 5.85
C SER A 314 9.71 12.40 4.47
N MET A 315 8.40 12.02 4.40
CA MET A 315 7.69 11.90 3.12
C MET A 315 7.58 13.22 2.36
N LEU A 316 7.63 14.37 3.03
CA LEU A 316 7.76 15.68 2.39
C LEU A 316 9.07 15.76 1.59
N LYS A 317 10.18 15.40 2.21
CA LYS A 317 11.51 15.40 1.58
C LYS A 317 11.63 14.36 0.47
N VAL A 318 11.07 13.19 0.68
CA VAL A 318 11.02 12.12 -0.34
C VAL A 318 10.29 12.60 -1.58
N LEU A 319 9.09 13.16 -1.43
CA LEU A 319 8.29 13.64 -2.55
C LEU A 319 8.99 14.79 -3.30
N GLU A 320 9.60 15.73 -2.57
CA GLU A 320 10.41 16.80 -3.15
C GLU A 320 11.52 16.22 -4.05
N ARG A 321 12.26 15.23 -3.57
CA ARG A 321 13.37 14.59 -4.33
C ARG A 321 12.87 13.84 -5.56
N LEU A 322 11.73 13.14 -5.47
CA LEU A 322 11.11 12.45 -6.61
C LEU A 322 10.61 13.42 -7.68
N CYS A 323 10.18 14.62 -7.29
CA CYS A 323 9.66 15.63 -8.22
C CYS A 323 10.75 16.49 -8.88
N ARG A 324 11.91 16.70 -8.23
CA ARG A 324 13.03 17.52 -8.75
C ARG A 324 13.63 17.02 -10.07
N GLY A 325 13.48 15.77 -10.42
CA GLY A 325 13.94 15.18 -11.69
C GLY A 325 13.13 15.58 -12.93
N ARG A 326 12.21 16.53 -12.86
CA ARG A 326 11.49 17.04 -14.03
C ARG A 326 12.32 18.08 -14.74
N SER A 327 12.78 17.79 -15.97
CA SER A 327 12.93 18.78 -17.03
C SER A 327 11.57 19.49 -17.19
N PRO A 328 11.53 20.82 -17.46
CA PRO A 328 10.31 21.61 -17.38
C PRO A 328 9.34 21.29 -18.50
N PHE A 329 8.52 20.25 -18.36
CA PHE A 329 7.21 20.25 -19.03
C PHE A 329 6.29 21.11 -18.15
N ARG A 330 6.19 22.39 -18.53
CA ARG A 330 5.16 23.31 -18.05
C ARG A 330 3.80 22.73 -18.41
N GLY A 331 2.98 22.49 -17.43
CA GLY A 331 1.58 22.17 -17.62
C GLY A 331 0.99 21.52 -16.38
N LEU A 332 0.16 22.28 -15.65
CA LEU A 332 -0.79 21.87 -14.61
C LEU A 332 -0.20 21.50 -13.24
N LEU A 333 0.24 22.52 -12.52
CA LEU A 333 0.00 22.64 -11.09
C LEU A 333 -1.30 23.46 -10.93
N THR A 334 -2.44 22.81 -10.80
CA THR A 334 -3.60 23.36 -10.10
C THR A 334 -3.60 22.77 -8.71
N PHE A 335 -3.62 23.68 -7.75
CA PHE A 335 -3.65 23.48 -6.29
C PHE A 335 -4.89 22.72 -5.86
#